data_e74c23340893d8ca41e4d0acdc1d96f7
#
_entry.id   e74c23340893d8ca41e4d0acdc1d96f7
#
_cell.length_a   1.000
_cell.length_b   1.000
_cell.length_c   1.000
_cell.angle_alpha   90.00
_cell.angle_beta   90.00
_cell.angle_gamma   90.00
#
_symmetry.space_group_name_H-M   'P 1'
#
loop_
_entity.id
_entity.type
_entity.pdbx_description
1 polymer ?
#
loop_
_entity_poly.entity_id
_entity_poly.type
_entity_poly.pdbx_seq_one_letter_code
_entity_poly.pdbx_strand_id
1 'polypeptide(L)'
;MEDPEERARLKDLLNGIQPGENMGVIIRTASEGASKASIQQDLQYLKKLWKDIQKKAPTEKSPCLIYQEADLATRSVRDYLSDDIVEIWTDDEATKARVEEIAGLIFPDRAGDIVKLHKDQRQSLWERFNLLKQLETVTSREVVLPSGGRLVFDQTEALMAIDINSGKTQGKTNFEAMVFRTNMEAAEAIARHLRLRDIGGQVVIDFIEMRDKNHCREVERTLRNAMRKDRARHDVGHMSSFGLLELVRQRTGTSAISISCEPCPYCHGTGVRRNMEWQSLQALRDLQSKLCRSLDSGKNKKNDKSSEPSTFIYESDTELALYLLNRKRDRIAALEEKYGVHIEIRLK
;
A
#
# COMPACT_ATOMS: atom_id res chain seq x y z
N MET A 1 -17.95 -18.44 -0.48
CA MET A 1 -19.11 -17.87 -1.18
C MET A 1 -20.26 -17.90 -0.19
N GLU A 2 -20.65 -16.72 0.28
CA GLU A 2 -21.63 -16.58 1.40
C GLU A 2 -23.05 -16.33 0.88
N ASP A 3 -23.18 -15.82 -0.36
CA ASP A 3 -24.49 -15.64 -0.99
C ASP A 3 -25.06 -16.98 -1.46
N PRO A 4 -26.18 -17.46 -0.88
CA PRO A 4 -26.80 -18.71 -1.25
C PRO A 4 -27.37 -18.72 -2.68
N GLU A 5 -27.86 -17.58 -3.16
CA GLU A 5 -28.45 -17.46 -4.51
C GLU A 5 -27.37 -17.56 -5.57
N GLU A 6 -26.26 -16.84 -5.39
CA GLU A 6 -25.13 -16.90 -6.32
C GLU A 6 -24.45 -18.28 -6.29
N ARG A 7 -24.38 -18.93 -5.14
CA ARG A 7 -23.91 -20.31 -5.02
C ARG A 7 -24.79 -21.30 -5.79
N ALA A 8 -26.10 -21.14 -5.71
CA ALA A 8 -27.05 -21.94 -6.47
C ALA A 8 -26.90 -21.70 -7.97
N ARG A 9 -26.82 -20.43 -8.41
CA ARG A 9 -26.60 -20.03 -9.80
C ARG A 9 -25.33 -20.67 -10.39
N LEU A 10 -24.20 -20.57 -9.69
CA LEU A 10 -22.93 -21.15 -10.14
C LEU A 10 -22.96 -22.68 -10.14
N LYS A 11 -23.67 -23.29 -9.21
CA LYS A 11 -23.89 -24.76 -9.20
C LYS A 11 -24.70 -25.22 -10.42
N ASP A 12 -25.74 -24.48 -10.78
CA ASP A 12 -26.53 -24.76 -11.98
C ASP A 12 -25.72 -24.57 -13.29
N LEU A 13 -24.86 -23.56 -13.33
CA LEU A 13 -23.92 -23.38 -14.44
C LEU A 13 -22.93 -24.55 -14.55
N LEU A 14 -22.45 -25.10 -13.43
CA LEU A 14 -21.59 -26.28 -13.41
C LEU A 14 -22.26 -27.51 -13.97
N ASN A 15 -23.54 -27.73 -13.72
CA ASN A 15 -24.30 -28.88 -14.23
C ASN A 15 -24.31 -28.93 -15.77
N GLY A 16 -24.13 -27.79 -16.44
CA GLY A 16 -24.04 -27.68 -17.90
C GLY A 16 -22.60 -27.71 -18.47
N ILE A 17 -21.58 -27.92 -17.63
CA ILE A 17 -20.17 -27.92 -18.00
C ILE A 17 -19.60 -29.34 -17.83
N GLN A 18 -19.09 -29.93 -18.92
CA GLN A 18 -18.45 -31.26 -18.89
C GLN A 18 -16.92 -31.12 -18.78
N PRO A 19 -16.32 -31.37 -17.62
CA PRO A 19 -14.88 -31.26 -17.45
C PRO A 19 -14.07 -32.32 -18.20
N GLY A 20 -14.65 -33.48 -18.51
CA GLY A 20 -13.98 -34.63 -19.09
C GLY A 20 -13.93 -35.81 -18.11
N GLU A 21 -13.54 -37.01 -18.63
CA GLU A 21 -13.40 -38.18 -17.79
C GLU A 21 -12.29 -38.01 -16.76
N ASN A 22 -12.56 -38.41 -15.53
CA ASN A 22 -11.65 -38.34 -14.39
C ASN A 22 -11.21 -36.90 -13.98
N MET A 23 -12.00 -35.86 -14.31
CA MET A 23 -11.74 -34.50 -13.96
C MET A 23 -12.86 -33.91 -13.07
N GLY A 24 -12.51 -33.23 -12.01
CA GLY A 24 -13.43 -32.43 -11.18
C GLY A 24 -13.24 -30.94 -11.42
N VAL A 25 -14.30 -30.14 -11.24
CA VAL A 25 -14.25 -28.67 -11.32
C VAL A 25 -14.63 -28.09 -9.98
N ILE A 26 -13.83 -27.13 -9.52
CA ILE A 26 -14.10 -26.30 -8.34
C ILE A 26 -14.18 -24.86 -8.79
N ILE A 27 -15.34 -24.24 -8.62
CA ILE A 27 -15.49 -22.78 -8.81
C ILE A 27 -15.13 -22.08 -7.51
N ARG A 28 -14.18 -21.14 -7.58
CA ARG A 28 -13.78 -20.32 -6.44
C ARG A 28 -14.61 -19.03 -6.36
N THR A 29 -14.54 -18.34 -5.23
CA THR A 29 -15.22 -17.05 -4.99
C THR A 29 -14.85 -15.95 -6.00
N ALA A 30 -13.66 -16.02 -6.59
CA ALA A 30 -13.23 -15.12 -7.66
C ALA A 30 -14.10 -15.17 -8.93
N SER A 31 -14.91 -16.24 -9.09
CA SER A 31 -15.85 -16.37 -10.21
C SER A 31 -17.26 -15.88 -9.90
N GLU A 32 -17.46 -15.15 -8.80
CA GLU A 32 -18.72 -14.51 -8.43
C GLU A 32 -19.11 -13.49 -9.52
N GLY A 33 -20.34 -13.56 -10.03
CA GLY A 33 -20.80 -12.76 -11.15
C GLY A 33 -20.34 -13.20 -12.54
N ALA A 34 -19.46 -14.22 -12.67
CA ALA A 34 -18.98 -14.70 -13.95
C ALA A 34 -20.09 -15.28 -14.83
N SER A 35 -20.00 -15.03 -16.14
CA SER A 35 -20.90 -15.60 -17.13
C SER A 35 -20.56 -17.07 -17.42
N LYS A 36 -21.53 -17.83 -17.95
CA LYS A 36 -21.30 -19.22 -18.39
C LYS A 36 -20.19 -19.29 -19.45
N ALA A 37 -20.14 -18.33 -20.36
CA ALA A 37 -19.12 -18.26 -21.40
C ALA A 37 -17.71 -18.08 -20.82
N SER A 38 -17.55 -17.18 -19.84
CA SER A 38 -16.28 -16.96 -19.16
C SER A 38 -15.78 -18.22 -18.44
N ILE A 39 -16.65 -18.92 -17.70
CA ILE A 39 -16.28 -20.17 -17.02
C ILE A 39 -15.91 -21.27 -18.02
N GLN A 40 -16.59 -21.33 -19.16
CA GLN A 40 -16.25 -22.28 -20.22
C GLN A 40 -14.90 -21.97 -20.87
N GLN A 41 -14.58 -20.71 -21.09
CA GLN A 41 -13.27 -20.28 -21.60
C GLN A 41 -12.15 -20.67 -20.65
N ASP A 42 -12.30 -20.40 -19.35
CA ASP A 42 -11.36 -20.83 -18.33
C ASP A 42 -11.13 -22.35 -18.32
N LEU A 43 -12.20 -23.12 -18.43
CA LEU A 43 -12.10 -24.57 -18.49
C LEU A 43 -11.34 -25.03 -19.76
N GLN A 44 -11.59 -24.41 -20.92
CA GLN A 44 -10.89 -24.75 -22.17
C GLN A 44 -9.39 -24.41 -22.06
N TYR A 45 -9.05 -23.27 -21.45
CA TYR A 45 -7.66 -22.90 -21.17
C TYR A 45 -6.97 -23.94 -20.28
N LEU A 46 -7.58 -24.32 -19.15
CA LEU A 46 -7.03 -25.33 -18.25
C LEU A 46 -6.88 -26.71 -18.92
N LYS A 47 -7.83 -27.11 -19.76
CA LYS A 47 -7.74 -28.34 -20.54
C LYS A 47 -6.60 -28.33 -21.55
N LYS A 48 -6.38 -27.20 -22.24
CA LYS A 48 -5.24 -27.02 -23.14
C LYS A 48 -3.92 -27.13 -22.40
N LEU A 49 -3.79 -26.41 -21.30
CA LEU A 49 -2.62 -26.44 -20.44
C LEU A 49 -2.31 -27.86 -19.94
N TRP A 50 -3.32 -28.59 -19.47
CA TRP A 50 -3.15 -29.95 -19.00
C TRP A 50 -2.69 -30.89 -20.12
N LYS A 51 -3.25 -30.78 -21.34
CA LYS A 51 -2.79 -31.52 -22.51
C LYS A 51 -1.32 -31.24 -22.86
N ASP A 52 -0.89 -29.99 -22.75
CA ASP A 52 0.50 -29.62 -23.03
C ASP A 52 1.47 -30.17 -21.98
N ILE A 53 1.08 -30.18 -20.69
CA ILE A 53 1.81 -30.84 -19.61
C ILE A 53 1.92 -32.35 -19.90
N GLN A 54 0.81 -33.00 -20.22
CA GLN A 54 0.79 -34.42 -20.52
C GLN A 54 1.64 -34.82 -21.75
N LYS A 55 1.75 -33.94 -22.74
CA LYS A 55 2.60 -34.17 -23.91
C LYS A 55 4.09 -34.02 -23.58
N LYS A 56 4.47 -33.02 -22.76
CA LYS A 56 5.85 -32.74 -22.37
C LYS A 56 6.39 -33.78 -21.39
N ALA A 57 5.59 -34.21 -20.42
CA ALA A 57 6.03 -35.09 -19.35
C ALA A 57 6.74 -36.38 -19.81
N PRO A 58 6.28 -37.13 -20.84
CA PRO A 58 6.96 -38.32 -21.30
C PRO A 58 8.14 -38.08 -22.26
N THR A 59 8.27 -36.85 -22.82
CA THR A 59 9.32 -36.52 -23.79
C THR A 59 10.59 -35.99 -23.16
N GLU A 60 10.50 -35.44 -21.96
CA GLU A 60 11.62 -34.82 -21.28
C GLU A 60 12.33 -35.80 -20.34
N LYS A 61 13.66 -35.65 -20.22
CA LYS A 61 14.46 -36.47 -19.29
C LYS A 61 14.35 -35.89 -17.90
N SER A 62 14.01 -36.71 -16.90
CA SER A 62 13.92 -36.34 -15.51
C SER A 62 15.32 -36.12 -14.86
N PRO A 63 15.51 -35.08 -14.03
CA PRO A 63 14.57 -34.03 -13.65
C PRO A 63 14.49 -32.89 -14.69
N CYS A 64 13.29 -32.43 -15.04
CA CYS A 64 13.07 -31.31 -15.97
C CYS A 64 11.91 -30.43 -15.54
N LEU A 65 11.92 -29.17 -15.98
CA LEU A 65 10.83 -28.23 -15.80
C LEU A 65 9.73 -28.49 -16.83
N ILE A 66 8.63 -29.11 -16.42
CA ILE A 66 7.49 -29.41 -17.29
C ILE A 66 6.56 -28.20 -17.44
N TYR A 67 6.28 -27.54 -16.33
CA TYR A 67 5.44 -26.35 -16.28
C TYR A 67 5.97 -25.38 -15.22
N GLN A 68 6.01 -24.12 -15.56
CA GLN A 68 6.23 -23.02 -14.67
C GLN A 68 5.04 -22.09 -14.74
N GLU A 69 4.59 -21.59 -13.60
CA GLU A 69 3.54 -20.59 -13.58
C GLU A 69 3.95 -19.40 -14.45
N ALA A 70 3.00 -18.89 -15.21
CA ALA A 70 3.22 -17.80 -16.14
C ALA A 70 3.94 -16.61 -15.49
N ASP A 71 4.80 -15.95 -16.26
CA ASP A 71 5.45 -14.72 -15.86
C ASP A 71 4.42 -13.63 -15.49
N LEU A 72 4.90 -12.52 -14.88
CA LEU A 72 4.05 -11.45 -14.42
C LEU A 72 3.18 -10.86 -15.54
N ALA A 73 3.72 -10.71 -16.75
CA ALA A 73 2.99 -10.16 -17.90
C ALA A 73 1.82 -11.07 -18.30
N THR A 74 2.10 -12.35 -18.46
CA THR A 74 1.12 -13.37 -18.80
C THR A 74 0.01 -13.50 -17.75
N ARG A 75 0.39 -13.48 -16.46
CA ARG A 75 -0.56 -13.50 -15.36
C ARG A 75 -1.42 -12.25 -15.35
N SER A 76 -0.82 -11.06 -15.55
CA SER A 76 -1.55 -9.80 -15.58
C SER A 76 -2.59 -9.78 -16.70
N VAL A 77 -2.24 -10.26 -17.89
CA VAL A 77 -3.20 -10.35 -19.00
C VAL A 77 -4.33 -11.31 -18.66
N ARG A 78 -4.02 -12.52 -18.19
CA ARG A 78 -5.04 -13.50 -17.80
C ARG A 78 -6.00 -12.94 -16.72
N ASP A 79 -5.46 -12.24 -15.73
CA ASP A 79 -6.24 -11.81 -14.58
C ASP A 79 -6.95 -10.46 -14.81
N TYR A 80 -6.44 -9.60 -15.69
CA TYR A 80 -6.95 -8.24 -15.87
C TYR A 80 -7.51 -7.92 -17.25
N LEU A 81 -7.30 -8.78 -18.26
CA LEU A 81 -7.84 -8.51 -19.59
C LEU A 81 -9.37 -8.66 -19.59
N SER A 82 -10.05 -7.59 -19.92
CA SER A 82 -11.51 -7.45 -19.98
C SER A 82 -11.91 -6.65 -21.23
N ASP A 83 -13.19 -6.62 -21.55
CA ASP A 83 -13.70 -5.97 -22.78
C ASP A 83 -13.40 -4.46 -22.86
N ASP A 84 -13.20 -3.79 -21.73
CA ASP A 84 -12.87 -2.38 -21.62
C ASP A 84 -11.38 -2.08 -21.86
N ILE A 85 -10.52 -3.09 -21.96
CA ILE A 85 -9.10 -2.89 -22.31
C ILE A 85 -8.98 -2.72 -23.82
N VAL A 86 -8.46 -1.55 -24.20
CA VAL A 86 -8.29 -1.15 -25.59
C VAL A 86 -6.90 -1.51 -26.12
N GLU A 87 -5.86 -1.36 -25.32
CA GLU A 87 -4.47 -1.56 -25.72
C GLU A 87 -3.64 -2.17 -24.60
N ILE A 88 -2.72 -3.07 -24.94
CA ILE A 88 -1.68 -3.64 -24.10
C ILE A 88 -0.34 -3.27 -24.71
N TRP A 89 0.49 -2.53 -23.98
CA TRP A 89 1.81 -2.10 -24.46
C TRP A 89 2.91 -2.90 -23.77
N THR A 90 3.89 -3.34 -24.56
CA THR A 90 5.13 -3.99 -24.10
C THR A 90 6.33 -3.42 -24.85
N ASP A 91 7.50 -3.43 -24.24
CA ASP A 91 8.77 -2.99 -24.81
C ASP A 91 9.71 -4.16 -25.19
N ASP A 92 9.27 -5.38 -24.90
CA ASP A 92 9.99 -6.62 -25.25
C ASP A 92 9.21 -7.48 -26.24
N GLU A 93 9.88 -7.90 -27.32
CA GLU A 93 9.25 -8.66 -28.40
C GLU A 93 8.87 -10.08 -27.98
N ALA A 94 9.66 -10.72 -27.12
CA ALA A 94 9.34 -12.05 -26.59
C ALA A 94 8.13 -11.99 -25.64
N THR A 95 8.03 -10.96 -24.83
CA THR A 95 6.88 -10.69 -23.98
C THR A 95 5.63 -10.39 -24.80
N LYS A 96 5.77 -9.63 -25.90
CA LYS A 96 4.67 -9.37 -26.83
C LYS A 96 4.09 -10.68 -27.38
N ALA A 97 4.92 -11.56 -27.90
CA ALA A 97 4.46 -12.81 -28.46
C ALA A 97 3.69 -13.69 -27.43
N ARG A 98 4.17 -13.74 -26.19
CA ARG A 98 3.49 -14.48 -25.11
C ARG A 98 2.15 -13.83 -24.71
N VAL A 99 2.12 -12.50 -24.63
CA VAL A 99 0.90 -11.75 -24.33
C VAL A 99 -0.14 -11.92 -25.44
N GLU A 100 0.28 -11.86 -26.72
CA GLU A 100 -0.59 -12.11 -27.89
C GLU A 100 -1.18 -13.53 -27.87
N GLU A 101 -0.39 -14.55 -27.52
CA GLU A 101 -0.87 -15.93 -27.43
C GLU A 101 -2.00 -16.03 -26.37
N ILE A 102 -1.82 -15.43 -25.18
CA ILE A 102 -2.82 -15.50 -24.13
C ILE A 102 -4.04 -14.61 -24.43
N ALA A 103 -3.81 -13.40 -24.95
CA ALA A 103 -4.89 -12.54 -25.39
C ALA A 103 -5.73 -13.22 -26.48
N GLY A 104 -5.09 -13.98 -27.37
CA GLY A 104 -5.75 -14.77 -28.40
C GLY A 104 -6.62 -15.92 -27.87
N LEU A 105 -6.32 -16.42 -26.67
CA LEU A 105 -7.20 -17.40 -26.01
C LEU A 105 -8.46 -16.75 -25.41
N ILE A 106 -8.36 -15.48 -24.99
CA ILE A 106 -9.45 -14.73 -24.35
C ILE A 106 -10.28 -14.00 -25.42
N PHE A 107 -9.61 -13.32 -26.36
CA PHE A 107 -10.22 -12.55 -27.45
C PHE A 107 -9.57 -12.91 -28.80
N PRO A 108 -9.98 -14.02 -29.45
CA PRO A 108 -9.37 -14.51 -30.68
C PRO A 108 -9.35 -13.48 -31.82
N ASP A 109 -10.42 -12.68 -31.94
CA ASP A 109 -10.59 -11.73 -33.03
C ASP A 109 -9.86 -10.40 -32.82
N ARG A 110 -9.37 -10.10 -31.60
CA ARG A 110 -8.81 -8.81 -31.23
C ARG A 110 -7.35 -8.84 -30.79
N ALA A 111 -6.80 -10.00 -30.50
CA ALA A 111 -5.50 -10.12 -29.83
C ALA A 111 -4.36 -9.43 -30.59
N GLY A 112 -4.30 -9.55 -31.92
CA GLY A 112 -3.28 -8.89 -32.74
C GLY A 112 -3.38 -7.37 -32.78
N ASP A 113 -4.59 -6.84 -32.61
CA ASP A 113 -4.85 -5.39 -32.66
C ASP A 113 -4.61 -4.70 -31.34
N ILE A 114 -4.87 -5.38 -30.21
CA ILE A 114 -4.75 -4.79 -28.89
C ILE A 114 -3.34 -4.82 -28.33
N VAL A 115 -2.48 -5.79 -28.73
CA VAL A 115 -1.11 -5.92 -28.20
C VAL A 115 -0.12 -5.15 -29.06
N LYS A 116 0.48 -4.12 -28.50
CA LYS A 116 1.38 -3.20 -29.19
C LYS A 116 2.78 -3.24 -28.64
N LEU A 117 3.77 -3.23 -29.56
CA LEU A 117 5.16 -3.14 -29.21
C LEU A 117 5.64 -1.68 -29.22
N HIS A 118 6.22 -1.25 -28.12
CA HIS A 118 6.89 0.04 -28.00
C HIS A 118 8.32 -0.08 -28.55
N LYS A 119 8.60 0.60 -29.65
CA LYS A 119 9.91 0.55 -30.33
C LYS A 119 10.75 1.82 -30.16
N ASP A 120 10.21 2.83 -29.49
CA ASP A 120 10.92 4.10 -29.31
C ASP A 120 12.01 3.94 -28.25
N GLN A 121 13.28 4.04 -28.68
CA GLN A 121 14.44 3.96 -27.80
C GLN A 121 14.73 5.27 -27.06
N ARG A 122 14.08 6.38 -27.44
CA ARG A 122 14.29 7.70 -26.82
C ARG A 122 13.37 7.96 -25.63
N GLN A 123 12.26 7.23 -25.58
CA GLN A 123 11.25 7.40 -24.53
C GLN A 123 10.81 6.02 -24.03
N SER A 124 10.95 5.76 -22.76
CA SER A 124 10.46 4.54 -22.12
C SER A 124 8.92 4.51 -22.01
N LEU A 125 8.32 3.31 -21.82
CA LEU A 125 6.89 3.19 -21.52
C LEU A 125 6.50 3.96 -20.24
N TRP A 126 7.40 4.00 -19.25
CA TRP A 126 7.22 4.75 -18.01
C TRP A 126 7.03 6.25 -18.25
N GLU A 127 7.82 6.83 -19.14
CA GLU A 127 7.73 8.24 -19.51
C GLU A 127 6.53 8.49 -20.40
N ARG A 128 6.30 7.65 -21.43
CA ARG A 128 5.20 7.79 -22.37
C ARG A 128 3.84 7.90 -21.69
N PHE A 129 3.60 7.08 -20.68
CA PHE A 129 2.36 7.03 -19.92
C PHE A 129 2.44 7.74 -18.56
N ASN A 130 3.56 8.46 -18.30
CA ASN A 130 3.80 9.17 -17.03
C ASN A 130 3.58 8.27 -15.80
N LEU A 131 4.03 7.00 -15.88
CA LEU A 131 3.76 5.99 -14.86
C LEU A 131 4.54 6.26 -13.57
N LEU A 132 5.77 6.78 -13.65
CA LEU A 132 6.59 7.08 -12.47
C LEU A 132 5.88 8.05 -11.54
N LYS A 133 5.38 9.18 -12.07
CA LYS A 133 4.64 10.15 -11.27
C LYS A 133 3.35 9.57 -10.67
N GLN A 134 2.66 8.73 -11.42
CA GLN A 134 1.46 8.06 -10.93
C GLN A 134 1.82 7.05 -9.82
N LEU A 135 2.92 6.32 -9.96
CA LEU A 135 3.40 5.38 -8.95
C LEU A 135 3.79 6.09 -7.64
N GLU A 136 4.43 7.26 -7.71
CA GLU A 136 4.71 8.09 -6.53
C GLU A 136 3.44 8.43 -5.74
N THR A 137 2.32 8.69 -6.44
CA THR A 137 1.05 8.98 -5.75
C THR A 137 0.50 7.77 -4.99
N VAL A 138 0.86 6.54 -5.39
CA VAL A 138 0.41 5.31 -4.73
C VAL A 138 1.04 5.16 -3.34
N THR A 139 2.28 5.58 -3.17
CA THR A 139 3.00 5.53 -1.89
C THR A 139 2.88 6.81 -1.07
N SER A 140 2.45 7.92 -1.69
CA SER A 140 2.30 9.21 -1.02
C SER A 140 1.16 9.18 0.00
N ARG A 141 1.38 9.79 1.16
CA ARG A 141 0.33 10.01 2.17
C ARG A 141 -0.77 10.93 1.64
N GLU A 142 -0.43 11.91 0.81
CA GLU A 142 -1.36 12.90 0.26
C GLU A 142 -1.57 12.70 -1.24
N VAL A 143 -2.81 12.90 -1.69
CA VAL A 143 -3.20 12.86 -3.11
C VAL A 143 -3.94 14.14 -3.45
N VAL A 144 -3.46 14.86 -4.45
CA VAL A 144 -4.08 16.12 -4.89
C VAL A 144 -5.22 15.82 -5.85
N LEU A 145 -6.36 16.45 -5.62
CA LEU A 145 -7.55 16.37 -6.47
C LEU A 145 -7.55 17.46 -7.57
N PRO A 146 -8.25 17.25 -8.69
CA PRO A 146 -8.35 18.24 -9.77
C PRO A 146 -8.88 19.60 -9.32
N SER A 147 -9.79 19.63 -8.34
CA SER A 147 -10.30 20.86 -7.73
C SER A 147 -9.29 21.63 -6.88
N GLY A 148 -8.09 21.08 -6.67
CA GLY A 148 -7.08 21.59 -5.74
C GLY A 148 -7.28 21.15 -4.30
N GLY A 149 -8.30 20.37 -4.01
CA GLY A 149 -8.46 19.63 -2.76
C GLY A 149 -7.40 18.53 -2.63
N ARG A 150 -7.33 17.90 -1.47
CA ARG A 150 -6.41 16.77 -1.24
C ARG A 150 -7.02 15.73 -0.32
N LEU A 151 -6.67 14.48 -0.59
CA LEU A 151 -6.94 13.33 0.26
C LEU A 151 -5.70 13.06 1.13
N VAL A 152 -5.92 12.71 2.37
CA VAL A 152 -4.87 12.28 3.30
C VAL A 152 -5.20 10.85 3.75
N PHE A 153 -4.27 9.94 3.55
CA PHE A 153 -4.41 8.52 3.91
C PHE A 153 -3.58 8.23 5.17
N ASP A 154 -4.24 7.94 6.27
CA ASP A 154 -3.60 7.65 7.54
C ASP A 154 -3.95 6.22 8.00
N GLN A 155 -2.93 5.35 7.97
CA GLN A 155 -3.06 4.00 8.48
C GLN A 155 -2.93 4.03 10.00
N THR A 156 -4.01 3.65 10.68
CA THR A 156 -3.97 3.36 12.12
C THR A 156 -3.69 1.87 12.37
N GLU A 157 -3.61 1.44 13.61
CA GLU A 157 -3.43 0.04 13.94
C GLU A 157 -4.58 -0.85 13.44
N ALA A 158 -5.82 -0.38 13.53
CA ALA A 158 -7.02 -1.17 13.24
C ALA A 158 -7.70 -0.83 11.91
N LEU A 159 -7.58 0.40 11.41
CA LEU A 159 -8.31 0.88 10.24
C LEU A 159 -7.50 1.88 9.41
N MET A 160 -7.96 2.14 8.19
CA MET A 160 -7.50 3.25 7.37
C MET A 160 -8.43 4.44 7.55
N ALA A 161 -7.90 5.59 7.96
CA ALA A 161 -8.61 6.85 7.96
C ALA A 161 -8.25 7.64 6.70
N ILE A 162 -9.26 8.23 6.04
CA ILE A 162 -9.08 9.08 4.86
C ILE A 162 -9.76 10.41 5.13
N ASP A 163 -8.96 11.48 5.19
CA ASP A 163 -9.43 12.85 5.39
C ASP A 163 -9.45 13.61 4.07
N ILE A 164 -10.46 14.46 3.88
CA ILE A 164 -10.66 15.26 2.67
C ILE A 164 -10.53 16.73 3.01
N ASN A 165 -9.48 17.34 2.50
CA ASN A 165 -9.24 18.75 2.66
C ASN A 165 -9.62 19.53 1.39
N SER A 166 -10.42 20.60 1.53
CA SER A 166 -10.73 21.50 0.40
C SER A 166 -9.51 22.34 0.03
N GLY A 167 -9.32 22.59 -1.26
CA GLY A 167 -8.32 23.53 -1.75
C GLY A 167 -8.60 24.98 -1.32
N LYS A 168 -7.58 25.82 -1.32
CA LYS A 168 -7.75 27.27 -1.11
C LYS A 168 -8.51 27.87 -2.29
N THR A 169 -9.80 28.08 -2.18
CA THR A 169 -10.60 28.76 -3.21
C THR A 169 -10.78 30.23 -2.81
N GLN A 170 -10.29 31.10 -3.66
CA GLN A 170 -10.62 32.53 -3.58
C GLN A 170 -11.99 32.74 -4.20
N GLY A 171 -13.03 32.88 -3.39
CA GLY A 171 -14.37 33.24 -3.84
C GLY A 171 -15.47 32.76 -2.89
N LYS A 172 -16.17 33.73 -2.27
CA LYS A 172 -17.21 33.45 -1.26
C LYS A 172 -18.56 33.00 -1.83
N THR A 173 -18.71 32.79 -3.15
CA THR A 173 -20.04 32.80 -3.78
C THR A 173 -20.70 31.45 -3.94
N ASN A 174 -20.01 30.31 -3.73
CA ASN A 174 -20.67 29.00 -3.80
C ASN A 174 -19.90 27.90 -3.03
N PHE A 175 -19.79 28.08 -1.72
CA PHE A 175 -19.06 27.13 -0.86
C PHE A 175 -19.64 25.70 -0.95
N GLU A 176 -20.98 25.56 -0.90
CA GLU A 176 -21.65 24.26 -0.98
C GLU A 176 -21.35 23.52 -2.31
N ALA A 177 -21.40 24.23 -3.44
CA ALA A 177 -21.09 23.62 -4.74
C ALA A 177 -19.61 23.22 -4.85
N MET A 178 -18.71 23.98 -4.23
CA MET A 178 -17.29 23.62 -4.17
C MET A 178 -17.07 22.35 -3.33
N VAL A 179 -17.67 22.30 -2.14
CA VAL A 179 -17.61 21.14 -1.25
C VAL A 179 -18.16 19.90 -1.96
N PHE A 180 -19.33 20.00 -2.57
CA PHE A 180 -19.95 18.92 -3.31
C PHE A 180 -19.02 18.41 -4.43
N ARG A 181 -18.48 19.31 -5.25
CA ARG A 181 -17.54 18.95 -6.30
C ARG A 181 -16.29 18.26 -5.76
N THR A 182 -15.69 18.81 -4.70
CA THR A 182 -14.50 18.19 -4.06
C THR A 182 -14.81 16.80 -3.54
N ASN A 183 -15.95 16.61 -2.89
CA ASN A 183 -16.37 15.31 -2.38
C ASN A 183 -16.66 14.30 -3.50
N MET A 184 -17.21 14.74 -4.64
CA MET A 184 -17.41 13.90 -5.82
C MET A 184 -16.07 13.41 -6.40
N GLU A 185 -15.11 14.32 -6.60
CA GLU A 185 -13.75 13.99 -7.06
C GLU A 185 -13.05 13.07 -6.05
N ALA A 186 -13.23 13.32 -4.75
CA ALA A 186 -12.70 12.51 -3.68
C ALA A 186 -13.24 11.07 -3.72
N ALA A 187 -14.55 10.89 -3.91
CA ALA A 187 -15.18 9.57 -3.96
C ALA A 187 -14.58 8.69 -5.09
N GLU A 188 -14.37 9.26 -6.28
CA GLU A 188 -13.74 8.54 -7.39
C GLU A 188 -12.26 8.24 -7.13
N ALA A 189 -11.52 9.22 -6.60
CA ALA A 189 -10.10 9.07 -6.30
C ALA A 189 -9.87 8.04 -5.18
N ILE A 190 -10.69 8.06 -4.12
CA ILE A 190 -10.62 7.08 -3.01
C ILE A 190 -10.80 5.67 -3.55
N ALA A 191 -11.84 5.39 -4.32
CA ALA A 191 -12.08 4.08 -4.90
C ALA A 191 -10.88 3.60 -5.75
N ARG A 192 -10.26 4.49 -6.53
CA ARG A 192 -9.05 4.20 -7.30
C ARG A 192 -7.88 3.86 -6.39
N HIS A 193 -7.62 4.67 -5.36
CA HIS A 193 -6.47 4.49 -4.48
C HIS A 193 -6.61 3.28 -3.55
N LEU A 194 -7.83 2.92 -3.12
CA LEU A 194 -8.07 1.68 -2.38
C LEU A 194 -7.60 0.45 -3.19
N ARG A 195 -7.89 0.42 -4.50
CA ARG A 195 -7.42 -0.63 -5.41
C ARG A 195 -5.92 -0.58 -5.66
N LEU A 196 -5.38 0.59 -6.02
CA LEU A 196 -3.97 0.75 -6.37
C LEU A 196 -3.02 0.44 -5.19
N ARG A 197 -3.45 0.78 -3.97
CA ARG A 197 -2.68 0.55 -2.74
C ARG A 197 -2.95 -0.81 -2.10
N ASP A 198 -3.94 -1.55 -2.61
CA ASP A 198 -4.53 -2.75 -1.99
C ASP A 198 -4.86 -2.54 -0.50
N ILE A 199 -5.51 -1.41 -0.19
CA ILE A 199 -5.98 -1.10 1.14
C ILE A 199 -7.16 -2.01 1.45
N GLY A 200 -7.06 -2.81 2.52
CA GLY A 200 -8.11 -3.70 2.96
C GLY A 200 -8.32 -3.62 4.47
N GLY A 201 -9.44 -4.16 4.92
CA GLY A 201 -9.95 -4.01 6.28
C GLY A 201 -10.99 -2.90 6.36
N GLN A 202 -11.14 -2.33 7.54
CA GLN A 202 -12.04 -1.20 7.77
C GLN A 202 -11.42 0.09 7.26
N VAL A 203 -12.20 0.90 6.56
CA VAL A 203 -11.83 2.22 6.06
C VAL A 203 -12.89 3.21 6.50
N VAL A 204 -12.48 4.32 7.09
CA VAL A 204 -13.35 5.44 7.46
C VAL A 204 -12.94 6.66 6.64
N ILE A 205 -13.91 7.24 5.96
CA ILE A 205 -13.73 8.42 5.11
C ILE A 205 -14.44 9.60 5.78
N ASP A 206 -13.69 10.68 6.00
CA ASP A 206 -14.20 11.94 6.51
C ASP A 206 -14.48 12.89 5.35
N PHE A 207 -15.73 12.90 4.87
CA PHE A 207 -16.18 13.81 3.81
C PHE A 207 -16.39 15.21 4.37
N ILE A 208 -16.05 16.21 3.55
CA ILE A 208 -16.34 17.62 3.92
C ILE A 208 -17.86 17.76 4.11
N GLU A 209 -18.25 18.35 5.23
CA GLU A 209 -19.67 18.51 5.61
C GLU A 209 -20.49 19.17 4.51
N MET A 210 -21.60 18.54 4.13
CA MET A 210 -22.59 19.03 3.16
C MET A 210 -23.93 19.22 3.84
N ARG A 211 -24.62 20.33 3.55
CA ARG A 211 -25.92 20.62 4.13
C ARG A 211 -27.06 19.94 3.38
N ASP A 212 -26.90 19.74 2.06
CA ASP A 212 -27.90 19.07 1.24
C ASP A 212 -27.78 17.55 1.31
N LYS A 213 -28.81 16.89 1.81
CA LYS A 213 -28.88 15.42 1.87
C LYS A 213 -28.84 14.74 0.50
N ASN A 214 -29.24 15.44 -0.56
CA ASN A 214 -29.17 14.91 -1.93
C ASN A 214 -27.72 14.86 -2.39
N HIS A 215 -26.91 15.88 -2.07
CA HIS A 215 -25.48 15.85 -2.31
C HIS A 215 -24.80 14.69 -1.58
N CYS A 216 -25.12 14.45 -0.31
CA CYS A 216 -24.59 13.30 0.44
C CYS A 216 -24.90 11.98 -0.27
N ARG A 217 -26.16 11.76 -0.69
CA ARG A 217 -26.57 10.54 -1.41
C ARG A 217 -25.87 10.39 -2.77
N GLU A 218 -25.61 11.49 -3.44
CA GLU A 218 -24.94 11.48 -4.74
C GLU A 218 -23.45 11.12 -4.60
N VAL A 219 -22.78 11.64 -3.57
CA VAL A 219 -21.40 11.26 -3.23
C VAL A 219 -21.33 9.77 -2.84
N GLU A 220 -22.24 9.27 -2.00
CA GLU A 220 -22.32 7.84 -1.69
C GLU A 220 -22.50 6.99 -2.95
N ARG A 221 -23.43 7.38 -3.82
CA ARG A 221 -23.68 6.67 -5.08
C ARG A 221 -22.45 6.66 -5.98
N THR A 222 -21.75 7.78 -6.06
CA THR A 222 -20.51 7.90 -6.85
C THR A 222 -19.42 6.97 -6.32
N LEU A 223 -19.20 6.94 -5.00
CA LEU A 223 -18.26 6.02 -4.39
C LEU A 223 -18.63 4.56 -4.66
N ARG A 224 -19.88 4.17 -4.45
CA ARG A 224 -20.37 2.80 -4.74
C ARG A 224 -20.18 2.42 -6.20
N ASN A 225 -20.48 3.32 -7.13
CA ASN A 225 -20.28 3.09 -8.57
C ASN A 225 -18.80 2.95 -8.94
N ALA A 226 -17.93 3.77 -8.37
CA ALA A 226 -16.48 3.69 -8.58
C ALA A 226 -15.88 2.39 -8.01
N MET A 227 -16.41 1.92 -6.87
CA MET A 227 -16.02 0.66 -6.24
C MET A 227 -16.47 -0.57 -7.02
N ARG A 228 -17.48 -0.52 -7.88
CA ARG A 228 -17.89 -1.66 -8.74
C ARG A 228 -16.77 -2.17 -9.66
N LYS A 229 -15.77 -1.33 -9.96
CA LYS A 229 -14.59 -1.74 -10.73
C LYS A 229 -13.56 -2.52 -9.89
N ASP A 230 -13.78 -2.62 -8.59
CA ASP A 230 -12.91 -3.36 -7.69
C ASP A 230 -13.29 -4.84 -7.70
N ARG A 231 -12.30 -5.71 -7.88
CA ARG A 231 -12.49 -7.16 -7.81
C ARG A 231 -12.47 -7.69 -6.39
N ALA A 232 -11.93 -6.90 -5.45
CA ALA A 232 -11.97 -7.25 -4.05
C ALA A 232 -13.40 -7.11 -3.52
N ARG A 233 -13.81 -8.06 -2.71
CA ARG A 233 -15.10 -7.98 -2.01
C ARG A 233 -15.10 -6.75 -1.10
N HIS A 234 -16.15 -5.96 -1.19
CA HIS A 234 -16.30 -4.75 -0.40
C HIS A 234 -17.76 -4.49 -0.07
N ASP A 235 -17.97 -3.84 1.04
CA ASP A 235 -19.28 -3.30 1.45
C ASP A 235 -19.12 -1.83 1.81
N VAL A 236 -20.03 -0.99 1.30
CA VAL A 236 -19.99 0.47 1.47
C VAL A 236 -21.22 0.90 2.28
N GLY A 237 -20.98 1.42 3.47
CA GLY A 237 -22.00 1.92 4.37
C GLY A 237 -22.70 3.18 3.87
N HIS A 238 -23.47 3.81 4.73
CA HIS A 238 -24.10 5.10 4.52
C HIS A 238 -23.31 6.20 5.22
N MET A 239 -23.35 7.40 4.66
CA MET A 239 -22.77 8.57 5.31
C MET A 239 -23.53 8.91 6.58
N SER A 240 -22.82 9.07 7.68
CA SER A 240 -23.38 9.46 8.96
C SER A 240 -23.79 10.94 8.95
N SER A 241 -24.52 11.37 9.99
CA SER A 241 -24.88 12.79 10.20
C SER A 241 -23.65 13.70 10.40
N PHE A 242 -22.48 13.11 10.64
CA PHE A 242 -21.20 13.83 10.84
C PHE A 242 -20.30 13.84 9.59
N GLY A 243 -20.80 13.37 8.43
CA GLY A 243 -20.01 13.32 7.20
C GLY A 243 -19.12 12.07 7.08
N LEU A 244 -19.10 11.20 8.10
CA LEU A 244 -18.28 9.98 8.07
C LEU A 244 -18.97 8.89 7.27
N LEU A 245 -18.20 8.25 6.38
CA LEU A 245 -18.64 7.07 5.64
C LEU A 245 -17.69 5.90 5.92
N GLU A 246 -18.26 4.78 6.32
CA GLU A 246 -17.54 3.56 6.62
C GLU A 246 -17.64 2.59 5.45
N LEU A 247 -16.54 1.90 5.15
CA LEU A 247 -16.54 0.77 4.22
C LEU A 247 -15.61 -0.34 4.71
N VAL A 248 -15.88 -1.55 4.28
CA VAL A 248 -15.03 -2.72 4.50
C VAL A 248 -14.61 -3.26 3.14
N ARG A 249 -13.31 -3.54 2.97
CA ARG A 249 -12.76 -4.11 1.75
C ARG A 249 -11.87 -5.31 2.09
N GLN A 250 -12.03 -6.42 1.38
CA GLN A 250 -11.18 -7.58 1.52
C GLN A 250 -9.78 -7.28 0.99
N ARG A 251 -8.74 -7.69 1.72
CA ARG A 251 -7.36 -7.64 1.20
C ARG A 251 -7.17 -8.70 0.13
N THR A 252 -6.56 -8.33 -0.99
CA THR A 252 -6.28 -9.26 -2.10
C THR A 252 -4.84 -9.73 -2.09
N GLY A 253 -3.93 -8.93 -1.54
CA GLY A 253 -2.50 -9.22 -1.44
C GLY A 253 -1.81 -8.41 -0.35
N THR A 254 -0.52 -8.17 -0.53
CA THR A 254 0.27 -7.29 0.32
C THR A 254 0.10 -5.85 -0.14
N SER A 255 -0.16 -4.93 0.78
CA SER A 255 -0.38 -3.52 0.41
C SER A 255 0.86 -2.92 -0.27
N ALA A 256 0.64 -1.98 -1.20
CA ALA A 256 1.72 -1.30 -1.91
C ALA A 256 2.73 -0.63 -0.95
N ILE A 257 2.24 -0.06 0.15
CA ILE A 257 3.07 0.57 1.19
C ILE A 257 3.96 -0.45 1.88
N SER A 258 3.43 -1.64 2.22
CA SER A 258 4.23 -2.71 2.88
C SER A 258 5.34 -3.28 1.99
N ILE A 259 5.16 -3.21 0.66
CA ILE A 259 6.17 -3.69 -0.29
C ILE A 259 7.26 -2.64 -0.52
N SER A 260 6.90 -1.35 -0.53
CA SER A 260 7.77 -0.27 -0.98
C SER A 260 8.36 0.58 0.14
N CYS A 261 7.88 0.44 1.38
CA CYS A 261 8.29 1.27 2.50
C CYS A 261 8.77 0.44 3.69
N GLU A 262 9.75 0.99 4.41
CA GLU A 262 10.22 0.46 5.68
C GLU A 262 9.76 1.36 6.83
N PRO A 263 9.60 0.82 8.06
CA PRO A 263 9.29 1.64 9.23
C PRO A 263 10.35 2.73 9.45
N CYS A 264 9.91 3.95 9.70
CA CYS A 264 10.82 5.07 9.96
C CYS A 264 11.68 4.78 11.22
N PRO A 265 13.02 4.78 11.13
CA PRO A 265 13.89 4.46 12.26
C PRO A 265 13.81 5.52 13.39
N TYR A 266 13.33 6.71 13.11
CA TYR A 266 13.22 7.80 14.08
C TYR A 266 11.93 7.77 14.90
N CYS A 267 10.78 7.47 14.27
CA CYS A 267 9.48 7.51 14.94
C CYS A 267 8.81 6.14 15.07
N HIS A 268 9.35 5.09 14.45
CA HIS A 268 8.79 3.73 14.46
C HIS A 268 7.29 3.68 14.12
N GLY A 269 6.83 4.56 13.23
CA GLY A 269 5.43 4.63 12.81
C GLY A 269 4.57 5.64 13.57
N THR A 270 5.07 6.30 14.62
CA THR A 270 4.26 7.26 15.39
C THR A 270 4.05 8.62 14.70
N GLY A 271 4.84 8.92 13.64
CA GLY A 271 4.80 10.22 12.94
C GLY A 271 5.38 11.39 13.73
N VAL A 272 5.77 11.19 14.99
CA VAL A 272 6.33 12.22 15.87
C VAL A 272 7.61 11.75 16.53
N ARG A 273 8.52 12.66 16.73
CA ARG A 273 9.79 12.44 17.44
C ARG A 273 9.88 13.44 18.59
N ARG A 274 10.43 13.03 19.72
CA ARG A 274 10.73 13.95 20.82
C ARG A 274 11.69 15.02 20.32
N ASN A 275 11.42 16.28 20.67
CA ASN A 275 12.30 17.37 20.29
C ASN A 275 13.67 17.25 21.00
N MET A 276 14.68 17.90 20.44
CA MET A 276 16.07 17.81 20.91
C MET A 276 16.25 18.33 22.32
N GLU A 277 15.48 19.36 22.70
CA GLU A 277 15.50 19.90 24.08
C GLU A 277 15.05 18.84 25.10
N TRP A 278 13.92 18.16 24.83
CA TRP A 278 13.44 17.08 25.69
C TRP A 278 14.42 15.91 25.78
N GLN A 279 14.97 15.49 24.64
CA GLN A 279 15.97 14.41 24.59
C GLN A 279 17.22 14.76 25.39
N SER A 280 17.70 16.03 25.28
CA SER A 280 18.86 16.49 26.04
C SER A 280 18.62 16.50 27.54
N LEU A 281 17.43 16.91 27.98
CA LEU A 281 17.06 16.90 29.41
C LEU A 281 16.98 15.45 29.93
N GLN A 282 16.47 14.51 29.12
CA GLN A 282 16.42 13.11 29.48
C GLN A 282 17.84 12.52 29.57
N ALA A 283 18.71 12.82 28.61
CA ALA A 283 20.11 12.40 28.61
C ALA A 283 20.87 12.94 29.86
N LEU A 284 20.69 14.19 30.21
CA LEU A 284 21.31 14.77 31.43
C LEU A 284 20.82 14.06 32.72
N ARG A 285 19.54 13.70 32.78
CA ARG A 285 19.00 12.95 33.94
C ARG A 285 19.55 11.53 34.00
N ASP A 286 19.63 10.84 32.84
CA ASP A 286 20.22 9.51 32.73
C ASP A 286 21.70 9.52 33.12
N LEU A 287 22.46 10.51 32.60
CA LEU A 287 23.84 10.74 32.94
C LEU A 287 24.02 10.95 34.48
N GLN A 288 23.22 11.84 35.07
CA GLN A 288 23.24 12.04 36.49
C GLN A 288 22.93 10.78 37.29
N SER A 289 21.92 10.01 36.87
CA SER A 289 21.56 8.74 37.52
C SER A 289 22.68 7.72 37.48
N LYS A 290 23.35 7.59 36.31
CA LYS A 290 24.49 6.68 36.14
C LYS A 290 25.70 7.10 36.97
N LEU A 291 25.99 8.42 37.04
CA LEU A 291 27.04 8.94 37.89
C LEU A 291 26.77 8.66 39.38
N CYS A 292 25.55 8.89 39.87
CA CYS A 292 25.17 8.52 41.23
C CYS A 292 25.43 7.05 41.56
N ARG A 293 25.01 6.15 40.66
CA ARG A 293 25.19 4.69 40.82
C ARG A 293 26.66 4.29 40.81
N SER A 294 27.51 4.92 39.99
CA SER A 294 28.94 4.64 39.94
C SER A 294 29.65 5.01 41.25
N LEU A 295 29.24 6.08 41.89
CA LEU A 295 29.77 6.48 43.20
C LEU A 295 29.34 5.53 44.32
N ASP A 296 28.10 5.05 44.32
CA ASP A 296 27.64 4.04 45.30
C ASP A 296 28.36 2.72 45.18
N SER A 297 28.71 2.31 43.96
CA SER A 297 29.49 1.11 43.68
C SER A 297 30.98 1.27 44.06
N GLY A 298 31.50 2.46 44.06
CA GLY A 298 32.92 2.79 44.37
C GLY A 298 33.26 2.90 45.85
N LYS A 299 32.28 2.86 46.78
CA LYS A 299 32.52 2.95 48.22
C LYS A 299 33.35 1.80 48.79
N ASN A 300 33.72 0.78 48.04
CA ASN A 300 34.59 -0.32 48.48
C ASN A 300 36.06 -0.25 48.02
N LYS A 301 36.47 0.80 47.33
CA LYS A 301 37.89 1.04 47.01
C LYS A 301 38.40 2.29 47.71
N LYS A 302 38.73 2.15 48.98
CA LYS A 302 39.62 3.10 49.68
C LYS A 302 41.05 2.90 49.19
N ASN A 303 41.71 4.02 48.91
CA ASN A 303 43.13 4.24 48.71
C ASN A 303 43.71 3.84 47.33
N ASP A 304 43.53 4.78 46.38
CA ASP A 304 44.68 5.13 45.55
C ASP A 304 44.54 6.65 45.18
N LYS A 305 45.52 7.44 45.69
CA LYS A 305 45.67 8.86 45.35
C LYS A 305 46.38 8.96 44.00
N SER A 306 45.71 8.61 42.91
CA SER A 306 46.12 9.05 41.59
C SER A 306 45.27 10.24 41.19
N SER A 307 45.93 11.39 40.88
CA SER A 307 45.41 12.70 40.71
C SER A 307 44.72 12.99 39.36
N GLU A 308 44.21 12.01 38.67
CA GLU A 308 43.46 12.24 37.42
C GLU A 308 41.97 11.97 37.67
N PRO A 309 41.06 12.88 37.24
CA PRO A 309 39.63 12.64 37.34
C PRO A 309 39.24 11.42 36.50
N SER A 310 38.50 10.50 37.09
CA SER A 310 38.02 9.29 36.37
C SER A 310 37.11 9.70 35.21
N THR A 311 37.39 9.14 34.02
CA THR A 311 36.60 9.43 32.80
C THR A 311 35.33 8.57 32.79
N PHE A 312 34.18 9.24 32.68
CA PHE A 312 32.90 8.61 32.53
C PHE A 312 32.43 8.71 31.07
N ILE A 313 32.23 7.56 30.39
CA ILE A 313 31.84 7.47 28.99
C ILE A 313 30.29 7.43 28.88
N TYR A 314 29.72 8.35 28.12
CA TYR A 314 28.30 8.39 27.79
C TYR A 314 28.10 8.23 26.27
N GLU A 315 27.42 7.16 25.88
CA GLU A 315 27.15 6.88 24.48
C GLU A 315 25.82 7.50 24.02
N SER A 316 25.85 8.19 22.88
CA SER A 316 24.72 8.91 22.32
C SER A 316 24.75 8.88 20.79
N ASP A 317 23.60 9.14 20.12
CA ASP A 317 23.57 9.42 18.70
C ASP A 317 24.24 10.76 18.38
N THR A 318 24.67 10.91 17.12
CA THR A 318 25.43 12.09 16.66
C THR A 318 24.71 13.40 16.91
N GLU A 319 23.41 13.45 16.65
CA GLU A 319 22.62 14.68 16.73
C GLU A 319 22.45 15.14 18.19
N LEU A 320 22.15 14.21 19.09
CA LEU A 320 22.06 14.48 20.52
C LEU A 320 23.41 14.82 21.14
N ALA A 321 24.49 14.12 20.74
CA ALA A 321 25.85 14.40 21.19
C ALA A 321 26.26 15.84 20.84
N LEU A 322 26.09 16.27 19.60
CA LEU A 322 26.36 17.63 19.17
C LEU A 322 25.51 18.67 19.93
N TYR A 323 24.25 18.37 20.17
CA TYR A 323 23.38 19.25 20.93
C TYR A 323 23.82 19.38 22.39
N LEU A 324 24.18 18.29 23.05
CA LEU A 324 24.67 18.28 24.43
C LEU A 324 25.97 19.10 24.55
N LEU A 325 26.93 18.84 23.66
CA LEU A 325 28.23 19.52 23.69
C LEU A 325 28.15 21.03 23.37
N ASN A 326 27.23 21.45 22.48
CA ASN A 326 27.15 22.83 22.06
C ASN A 326 26.12 23.68 22.87
N ARG A 327 24.99 23.07 23.28
CA ARG A 327 23.89 23.78 23.91
C ARG A 327 23.73 23.51 25.41
N LYS A 328 24.28 22.39 25.89
CA LYS A 328 24.17 21.97 27.29
C LYS A 328 25.52 21.81 27.99
N ARG A 329 26.59 22.36 27.41
CA ARG A 329 27.95 22.25 27.91
C ARG A 329 28.07 22.70 29.38
N ASP A 330 27.44 23.82 29.77
CA ASP A 330 27.46 24.31 31.13
C ASP A 330 26.84 23.32 32.13
N ARG A 331 25.80 22.59 31.69
CA ARG A 331 25.16 21.57 32.53
C ARG A 331 26.03 20.32 32.68
N ILE A 332 26.76 19.93 31.62
CA ILE A 332 27.74 18.87 31.70
C ILE A 332 28.88 19.23 32.62
N ALA A 333 29.46 20.45 32.46
CA ALA A 333 30.54 20.95 33.33
C ALA A 333 30.12 21.00 34.81
N ALA A 334 28.88 21.41 35.09
CA ALA A 334 28.36 21.39 36.46
C ALA A 334 28.22 19.94 37.01
N LEU A 335 27.95 18.95 36.19
CA LEU A 335 27.96 17.55 36.61
C LEU A 335 29.37 17.04 36.82
N GLU A 336 30.32 17.38 35.94
CA GLU A 336 31.74 17.07 36.11
C GLU A 336 32.29 17.59 37.42
N GLU A 337 32.05 18.85 37.72
CA GLU A 337 32.45 19.52 38.97
C GLU A 337 31.80 18.86 40.19
N LYS A 338 30.49 18.61 40.11
CA LYS A 338 29.72 18.02 41.23
C LYS A 338 30.16 16.62 41.57
N TYR A 339 30.54 15.81 40.59
CA TYR A 339 30.86 14.40 40.78
C TYR A 339 32.35 14.09 40.70
N GLY A 340 33.21 15.08 40.37
CA GLY A 340 34.66 14.96 40.31
C GLY A 340 35.12 13.99 39.18
N VAL A 341 34.43 13.97 38.09
CA VAL A 341 34.67 13.08 36.92
C VAL A 341 34.78 13.92 35.65
N HIS A 342 35.46 13.36 34.63
CA HIS A 342 35.42 13.89 33.28
C HIS A 342 34.40 13.12 32.44
N ILE A 343 33.49 13.80 31.73
CA ILE A 343 32.43 13.19 30.95
C ILE A 343 32.82 13.23 29.48
N GLU A 344 33.06 12.04 28.92
CA GLU A 344 33.33 11.84 27.48
C GLU A 344 32.04 11.36 26.78
N ILE A 345 31.55 12.11 25.78
CA ILE A 345 30.41 11.70 24.97
C ILE A 345 30.94 10.96 23.73
N ARG A 346 30.59 9.69 23.59
CA ARG A 346 30.93 8.86 22.44
C ARG A 346 29.72 8.63 21.56
N LEU A 347 29.98 8.53 20.28
CA LEU A 347 28.95 8.17 19.27
C LEU A 347 28.71 6.65 19.30
N LYS A 348 27.43 6.29 19.25
CA LYS A 348 27.01 4.91 19.07
C LYS A 348 27.26 4.44 17.65
#